data_f34812109d1bb00128291254d77b3838
#
_entry.id   f34812109d1bb00128291254d77b3838
#
_cell.length_a   1.000
_cell.length_b   1.000
_cell.length_c   1.000
_cell.angle_alpha   90.00
_cell.angle_beta   90.00
_cell.angle_gamma   90.00
#
_symmetry.space_group_name_H-M   'P 1'
#
loop_
_entity.id
_entity.type
_entity.pdbx_description
1 polymer ?
#
loop_
_entity_poly.entity_id
_entity_poly.type
_entity_poly.pdbx_seq_one_letter_code
_entity_poly.pdbx_strand_id
1 'polypeptide(L)'
;MITSGAIANEKVLFSRYVDTDNWDMLVLLDFPSPAKAAQWQAQERDNPAGLDQDALKLISAISTYPLDLMQSAAATTPAEKPVYLVLPYDYTVSPDEYIAYLRDYVRPQAAGWIEEGVLASYKMFIGRDAGGRPWSSVLLLEYKSDEALGQRAAVIAKVRAKLRADPSWKAISDGKQSVRVERAAILADELK
;
A
#
# COMPACT_ATOMS: atom_id res chain seq x y z
N MET A 1 23.35 5.26 -1.89
CA MET A 1 23.73 5.05 -3.32
C MET A 1 23.11 3.74 -3.78
N ILE A 2 22.04 3.83 -4.55
CA ILE A 2 21.34 2.65 -5.09
C ILE A 2 22.29 2.01 -6.09
N THR A 3 22.71 0.78 -5.84
CA THR A 3 23.54 0.01 -6.77
C THR A 3 22.74 -0.18 -8.05
N SER A 4 23.19 0.41 -9.14
CA SER A 4 22.51 0.40 -10.45
C SER A 4 22.08 -1.03 -10.84
N GLY A 5 20.78 -1.23 -11.04
CA GLY A 5 20.17 -2.49 -11.49
C GLY A 5 19.69 -3.44 -10.40
N ALA A 6 19.81 -3.10 -9.10
CA ALA A 6 19.26 -3.91 -8.01
C ALA A 6 17.77 -3.59 -7.76
N ILE A 7 17.40 -2.31 -7.85
CA ILE A 7 16.05 -1.79 -7.59
C ILE A 7 15.44 -1.35 -8.91
N ALA A 8 14.19 -1.74 -9.16
CA ALA A 8 13.45 -1.33 -10.35
C ALA A 8 12.76 0.02 -10.15
N ASN A 9 12.26 0.27 -8.94
CA ASN A 9 11.60 1.51 -8.59
C ASN A 9 11.73 1.77 -7.09
N GLU A 10 11.79 3.05 -6.72
CA GLU A 10 11.82 3.51 -5.34
C GLU A 10 10.75 4.59 -5.14
N LYS A 11 10.08 4.55 -4.01
CA LYS A 11 9.14 5.58 -3.58
C LYS A 11 9.35 5.87 -2.11
N VAL A 12 9.54 7.14 -1.77
CA VAL A 12 9.71 7.61 -0.40
C VAL A 12 8.50 8.44 -0.01
N LEU A 13 7.82 8.03 1.04
CA LEU A 13 6.63 8.70 1.57
C LEU A 13 6.91 9.20 2.98
N PHE A 14 6.49 10.43 3.28
CA PHE A 14 6.50 10.99 4.62
C PHE A 14 5.08 11.10 5.16
N SER A 15 4.88 10.68 6.41
CA SER A 15 3.61 10.91 7.11
C SER A 15 3.31 12.41 7.17
N ARG A 16 2.07 12.77 6.85
CA ARG A 16 1.63 14.18 6.96
C ARG A 16 1.52 14.68 8.38
N TYR A 17 1.29 13.79 9.30
CA TYR A 17 1.02 14.12 10.69
C TYR A 17 2.04 13.44 11.58
N VAL A 18 2.56 14.18 12.52
CA VAL A 18 3.43 13.62 13.55
C VAL A 18 2.59 12.78 14.49
N ASP A 19 2.92 11.50 14.58
CA ASP A 19 2.21 10.52 15.41
C ASP A 19 3.23 9.56 16.02
N THR A 20 3.30 9.49 17.35
CA THR A 20 4.29 8.66 18.06
C THR A 20 4.09 7.16 17.86
N ASP A 21 2.90 6.74 17.47
CA ASP A 21 2.54 5.33 17.28
C ASP A 21 2.68 4.86 15.83
N ASN A 22 3.06 5.76 14.91
CA ASN A 22 3.20 5.48 13.49
C ASN A 22 4.60 5.83 12.97
N TRP A 23 4.87 5.41 11.75
CA TRP A 23 6.14 5.74 11.08
C TRP A 23 6.14 7.20 10.56
N ASP A 24 7.29 7.83 10.58
CA ASP A 24 7.50 9.14 9.96
C ASP A 24 7.78 9.01 8.46
N MET A 25 8.48 7.93 8.07
CA MET A 25 8.90 7.69 6.69
C MET A 25 8.65 6.23 6.30
N LEU A 26 8.12 6.03 5.10
CA LEU A 26 7.96 4.72 4.46
C LEU A 26 8.71 4.72 3.13
N VAL A 27 9.64 3.79 2.97
CA VAL A 27 10.35 3.54 1.72
C VAL A 27 9.81 2.26 1.09
N LEU A 28 9.33 2.36 -0.15
CA LEU A 28 8.92 1.22 -0.96
C LEU A 28 9.99 0.97 -2.01
N LEU A 29 10.53 -0.24 -2.02
CA LEU A 29 11.53 -0.69 -2.99
C LEU A 29 10.92 -1.81 -3.84
N ASP A 30 10.78 -1.57 -5.13
CA ASP A 30 10.32 -2.58 -6.08
C ASP A 30 11.56 -3.29 -6.70
N PHE A 31 11.61 -4.61 -6.60
CA PHE A 31 12.69 -5.42 -7.16
C PHE A 31 12.25 -6.12 -8.44
N PRO A 32 13.11 -6.15 -9.49
CA PRO A 32 12.75 -6.76 -10.76
C PRO A 32 12.68 -8.30 -10.71
N SER A 33 13.20 -8.90 -9.64
CA SER A 33 13.14 -10.35 -9.43
C SER A 33 13.37 -10.71 -7.96
N PRO A 34 12.92 -11.91 -7.52
CA PRO A 34 13.23 -12.43 -6.18
C PRO A 34 14.73 -12.52 -5.89
N ALA A 35 15.55 -12.84 -6.90
CA ALA A 35 17.00 -12.89 -6.75
C ALA A 35 17.59 -11.51 -6.42
N LYS A 36 17.07 -10.43 -7.02
CA LYS A 36 17.48 -9.06 -6.70
C LYS A 36 17.05 -8.63 -5.30
N ALA A 37 15.84 -9.02 -4.88
CA ALA A 37 15.40 -8.80 -3.51
C ALA A 37 16.30 -9.54 -2.48
N ALA A 38 16.69 -10.78 -2.77
CA ALA A 38 17.62 -11.53 -1.92
C ALA A 38 19.01 -10.90 -1.85
N GLN A 39 19.52 -10.37 -2.96
CA GLN A 39 20.78 -9.61 -2.97
C GLN A 39 20.70 -8.36 -2.08
N TRP A 40 19.56 -7.64 -2.14
CA TRP A 40 19.32 -6.48 -1.27
C TRP A 40 19.29 -6.88 0.21
N GLN A 41 18.61 -7.96 0.57
CA GLN A 41 18.55 -8.44 1.94
C GLN A 41 19.93 -8.76 2.54
N ALA A 42 20.85 -9.24 1.71
CA ALA A 42 22.23 -9.47 2.15
C ALA A 42 22.95 -8.15 2.49
N GLN A 43 22.71 -7.08 1.72
CA GLN A 43 23.28 -5.75 1.96
C GLN A 43 22.60 -5.01 3.11
N GLU A 44 21.30 -5.23 3.31
CA GLU A 44 20.51 -4.56 4.33
C GLU A 44 20.97 -4.86 5.77
N ARG A 45 21.65 -5.98 5.96
CA ARG A 45 22.24 -6.32 7.26
C ARG A 45 23.35 -5.35 7.68
N ASP A 46 24.15 -4.89 6.72
CA ASP A 46 25.27 -3.98 6.95
C ASP A 46 24.86 -2.51 6.79
N ASN A 47 23.85 -2.26 5.94
CA ASN A 47 23.32 -0.94 5.64
C ASN A 47 21.78 -0.97 5.69
N PRO A 48 21.17 -0.92 6.87
CA PRO A 48 19.71 -0.99 7.03
C PRO A 48 19.01 0.07 6.18
N ALA A 49 17.99 -0.34 5.43
CA ALA A 49 17.26 0.49 4.46
C ALA A 49 18.15 1.16 3.39
N GLY A 50 19.39 0.70 3.18
CA GLY A 50 20.36 1.30 2.26
C GLY A 50 20.94 2.63 2.74
N LEU A 51 20.76 2.96 4.01
CA LEU A 51 21.20 4.22 4.62
C LEU A 51 22.66 4.15 5.08
N ASP A 52 23.34 5.27 5.02
CA ASP A 52 24.67 5.41 5.59
C ASP A 52 24.64 5.57 7.13
N GLN A 53 25.82 5.47 7.75
CA GLN A 53 25.94 5.51 9.21
C GLN A 53 25.52 6.87 9.82
N ASP A 54 25.60 7.96 9.07
CA ASP A 54 25.21 9.28 9.58
C ASP A 54 23.68 9.44 9.53
N ALA A 55 23.02 8.97 8.47
CA ALA A 55 21.57 8.88 8.38
C ALA A 55 20.98 7.97 9.47
N LEU A 56 21.63 6.82 9.73
CA LEU A 56 21.19 5.88 10.77
C LEU A 56 21.19 6.45 12.19
N LYS A 57 22.05 7.44 12.49
CA LYS A 57 22.06 8.12 13.79
C LYS A 57 20.80 8.98 14.04
N LEU A 58 20.10 9.37 12.97
CA LEU A 58 18.90 10.20 13.05
C LEU A 58 17.61 9.36 13.17
N ILE A 59 17.72 8.03 13.10
CA ILE A 59 16.58 7.12 13.04
C ILE A 59 16.48 6.33 14.34
N SER A 60 15.33 6.38 14.98
CA SER A 60 15.08 5.68 16.24
C SER A 60 14.78 4.18 16.03
N ALA A 61 14.11 3.81 14.93
CA ALA A 61 13.76 2.44 14.62
C ALA A 61 13.56 2.25 13.12
N ILE A 62 13.94 1.07 12.61
CA ILE A 62 13.70 0.65 11.23
C ILE A 62 12.99 -0.71 11.28
N SER A 63 11.94 -0.85 10.47
CA SER A 63 11.25 -2.11 10.28
C SER A 63 11.14 -2.42 8.79
N THR A 64 11.63 -3.58 8.36
CA THR A 64 11.57 -4.03 6.97
C THR A 64 10.50 -5.11 6.80
N TYR A 65 9.68 -4.96 5.78
CA TYR A 65 8.57 -5.86 5.45
C TYR A 65 8.72 -6.39 4.02
N PRO A 66 9.06 -7.67 3.83
CA PRO A 66 9.01 -8.28 2.51
C PRO A 66 7.54 -8.45 2.07
N LEU A 67 7.22 -7.88 0.92
CA LEU A 67 5.86 -7.85 0.37
C LEU A 67 5.82 -8.47 -1.02
N ASP A 68 4.73 -9.15 -1.33
CA ASP A 68 4.39 -9.56 -2.68
C ASP A 68 3.27 -8.65 -3.22
N LEU A 69 3.51 -8.06 -4.40
CA LEU A 69 2.51 -7.25 -5.10
C LEU A 69 1.47 -8.17 -5.73
N MET A 70 0.24 -8.12 -5.23
CA MET A 70 -0.86 -8.94 -5.73
C MET A 70 -1.58 -8.29 -6.90
N GLN A 71 -1.84 -7.00 -6.82
CA GLN A 71 -2.58 -6.26 -7.83
C GLN A 71 -2.16 -4.80 -7.83
N SER A 72 -2.18 -4.19 -9.02
CA SER A 72 -1.99 -2.76 -9.19
C SER A 72 -2.70 -2.28 -10.45
N ALA A 73 -3.10 -1.02 -10.46
CA ALA A 73 -3.48 -0.29 -11.66
C ALA A 73 -3.19 1.20 -11.48
N ALA A 74 -3.05 1.89 -12.59
CA ALA A 74 -2.87 3.32 -12.65
C ALA A 74 -3.81 3.94 -13.69
N ALA A 75 -4.24 5.17 -13.45
CA ALA A 75 -4.91 6.00 -14.43
C ALA A 75 -3.93 6.37 -15.57
N THR A 76 -4.46 6.69 -16.72
CA THR A 76 -3.66 7.16 -17.87
C THR A 76 -3.01 8.51 -17.61
N THR A 77 -3.65 9.35 -16.79
CA THR A 77 -3.13 10.67 -16.41
C THR A 77 -2.51 10.58 -15.02
N PRO A 78 -1.22 10.85 -14.87
CA PRO A 78 -0.54 10.86 -13.58
C PRO A 78 -1.08 11.99 -12.68
N ALA A 79 -0.84 11.86 -11.39
CA ALA A 79 -1.13 12.92 -10.44
C ALA A 79 -0.06 14.02 -10.47
N GLU A 80 -0.47 15.27 -10.36
CA GLU A 80 0.46 16.41 -10.27
C GLU A 80 0.96 16.61 -8.83
N LYS A 81 0.06 16.47 -7.87
CA LYS A 81 0.32 16.60 -6.42
C LYS A 81 -0.31 15.43 -5.68
N PRO A 82 0.26 14.22 -5.83
CA PRO A 82 -0.32 13.03 -5.25
C PRO A 82 -0.34 13.09 -3.72
N VAL A 83 -1.40 12.51 -3.17
CA VAL A 83 -1.56 12.24 -1.75
C VAL A 83 -1.74 10.75 -1.58
N TYR A 84 -0.97 10.16 -0.70
CA TYR A 84 -1.00 8.73 -0.45
C TYR A 84 -1.81 8.41 0.80
N LEU A 85 -2.66 7.39 0.68
CA LEU A 85 -3.31 6.77 1.83
C LEU A 85 -2.79 5.33 1.94
N VAL A 86 -2.05 5.08 3.02
CA VAL A 86 -1.50 3.77 3.35
C VAL A 86 -2.44 3.09 4.34
N LEU A 87 -3.03 1.97 3.93
CA LEU A 87 -4.04 1.23 4.68
C LEU A 87 -3.51 -0.18 5.02
N PRO A 88 -2.95 -0.37 6.21
CA PRO A 88 -2.55 -1.70 6.65
C PRO A 88 -3.77 -2.51 7.13
N TYR A 89 -3.72 -3.82 6.91
CA TYR A 89 -4.75 -4.77 7.33
C TYR A 89 -4.13 -6.03 7.92
N ASP A 90 -4.87 -6.66 8.83
CA ASP A 90 -4.69 -8.08 9.15
C ASP A 90 -5.83 -8.88 8.52
N TYR A 91 -5.49 -9.86 7.72
CA TYR A 91 -6.49 -10.81 7.26
C TYR A 91 -6.64 -11.95 8.29
N THR A 92 -7.88 -12.43 8.43
CA THR A 92 -8.30 -13.42 9.42
C THR A 92 -8.67 -14.77 8.77
N VAL A 93 -8.46 -14.86 7.47
CA VAL A 93 -8.71 -16.04 6.64
C VAL A 93 -7.38 -16.55 6.06
N SER A 94 -7.39 -17.65 5.31
CA SER A 94 -6.17 -18.12 4.64
C SER A 94 -5.65 -17.10 3.61
N PRO A 95 -4.35 -17.11 3.27
CA PRO A 95 -3.80 -16.25 2.24
C PRO A 95 -4.54 -16.33 0.90
N ASP A 96 -4.90 -17.53 0.46
CA ASP A 96 -5.60 -17.74 -0.81
C ASP A 96 -7.00 -17.13 -0.80
N GLU A 97 -7.74 -17.28 0.30
CA GLU A 97 -9.05 -16.65 0.49
C GLU A 97 -8.92 -15.12 0.50
N TYR A 98 -7.87 -14.59 1.14
CA TYR A 98 -7.62 -13.16 1.15
C TYR A 98 -7.23 -12.62 -0.24
N ILE A 99 -6.44 -13.35 -1.02
CA ILE A 99 -6.11 -13.00 -2.41
C ILE A 99 -7.38 -12.96 -3.28
N ALA A 100 -8.26 -13.95 -3.12
CA ALA A 100 -9.56 -13.96 -3.78
C ALA A 100 -10.41 -12.75 -3.37
N TYR A 101 -10.45 -12.42 -2.08
CA TYR A 101 -11.12 -11.23 -1.57
C TYR A 101 -10.54 -9.92 -2.16
N LEU A 102 -9.23 -9.78 -2.27
CA LEU A 102 -8.61 -8.61 -2.93
C LEU A 102 -9.05 -8.50 -4.39
N ARG A 103 -9.07 -9.63 -5.11
CA ARG A 103 -9.48 -9.69 -6.52
C ARG A 103 -10.96 -9.35 -6.72
N ASP A 104 -11.84 -9.93 -5.92
CA ASP A 104 -13.28 -9.93 -6.19
C ASP A 104 -14.02 -8.79 -5.48
N TYR A 105 -13.47 -8.29 -4.37
CA TYR A 105 -14.07 -7.21 -3.60
C TYR A 105 -13.31 -5.89 -3.67
N VAL A 106 -11.99 -5.89 -3.45
CA VAL A 106 -11.21 -4.64 -3.33
C VAL A 106 -10.90 -4.05 -4.70
N ARG A 107 -10.43 -4.87 -5.64
CA ARG A 107 -10.07 -4.43 -6.99
C ARG A 107 -11.20 -3.71 -7.72
N PRO A 108 -12.46 -4.21 -7.77
CA PRO A 108 -13.55 -3.49 -8.45
C PRO A 108 -13.82 -2.11 -7.86
N GLN A 109 -13.67 -1.94 -6.55
CA GLN A 109 -13.80 -0.62 -5.91
C GLN A 109 -12.68 0.32 -6.35
N ALA A 110 -11.42 -0.14 -6.25
CA ALA A 110 -10.27 0.68 -6.59
C ALA A 110 -10.27 1.07 -8.09
N ALA A 111 -10.68 0.15 -8.98
CA ALA A 111 -10.90 0.46 -10.39
C ALA A 111 -11.99 1.53 -10.58
N GLY A 112 -13.11 1.40 -9.88
CA GLY A 112 -14.17 2.41 -9.90
C GLY A 112 -13.71 3.78 -9.38
N TRP A 113 -12.81 3.84 -8.41
CA TRP A 113 -12.25 5.11 -7.93
C TRP A 113 -11.30 5.76 -8.94
N ILE A 114 -10.59 4.96 -9.75
CA ILE A 114 -9.83 5.45 -10.90
C ILE A 114 -10.78 6.00 -11.98
N GLU A 115 -11.85 5.26 -12.31
CA GLU A 115 -12.86 5.67 -13.29
C GLU A 115 -13.57 6.99 -12.88
N GLU A 116 -13.86 7.16 -11.59
CA GLU A 116 -14.43 8.39 -11.03
C GLU A 116 -13.41 9.54 -10.93
N GLY A 117 -12.15 9.29 -11.26
CA GLY A 117 -11.11 10.31 -11.41
C GLY A 117 -10.43 10.75 -10.12
N VAL A 118 -10.70 10.13 -8.96
CA VAL A 118 -10.07 10.50 -7.68
C VAL A 118 -8.75 9.80 -7.42
N LEU A 119 -8.56 8.56 -7.90
CA LEU A 119 -7.29 7.86 -7.80
C LEU A 119 -6.43 8.03 -9.06
N ALA A 120 -5.14 8.23 -8.86
CA ALA A 120 -4.11 8.10 -9.88
C ALA A 120 -3.61 6.65 -9.98
N SER A 121 -3.45 5.96 -8.83
CA SER A 121 -3.06 4.55 -8.82
C SER A 121 -3.45 3.84 -7.53
N TYR A 122 -3.36 2.50 -7.56
CA TYR A 122 -3.36 1.69 -6.35
C TYR A 122 -2.38 0.52 -6.47
N LYS A 123 -1.86 0.07 -5.32
CA LYS A 123 -1.10 -1.17 -5.19
C LYS A 123 -1.64 -1.97 -4.00
N MET A 124 -1.80 -3.28 -4.16
CA MET A 124 -2.24 -4.22 -3.11
C MET A 124 -1.13 -5.22 -2.84
N PHE A 125 -0.67 -5.25 -1.60
CA PHE A 125 0.42 -6.11 -1.17
C PHE A 125 0.00 -7.08 -0.08
N ILE A 126 0.64 -8.25 -0.06
CA ILE A 126 0.57 -9.23 1.03
C ILE A 126 1.97 -9.41 1.61
N GLY A 127 2.06 -9.49 2.92
CA GLY A 127 3.29 -9.83 3.63
C GLY A 127 3.71 -11.26 3.34
N ARG A 128 4.96 -11.45 2.89
CA ARG A 128 5.50 -12.78 2.59
C ARG A 128 5.65 -13.64 3.85
N ASP A 129 6.08 -13.02 4.94
CA ASP A 129 6.28 -13.65 6.24
C ASP A 129 5.60 -12.78 7.30
N ALA A 130 4.26 -12.80 7.35
CA ALA A 130 3.47 -11.91 8.18
C ALA A 130 3.54 -12.23 9.69
N GLY A 131 4.00 -13.42 10.06
CA GLY A 131 4.11 -13.84 11.46
C GLY A 131 5.00 -12.90 12.28
N GLY A 132 4.45 -12.36 13.39
CA GLY A 132 5.14 -11.41 14.24
C GLY A 132 5.23 -9.97 13.70
N ARG A 133 4.56 -9.66 12.59
CA ARG A 133 4.45 -8.32 12.04
C ARG A 133 3.20 -7.62 12.55
N PRO A 134 3.16 -6.27 12.62
CA PRO A 134 2.01 -5.52 13.10
C PRO A 134 0.81 -5.54 12.12
N TRP A 135 1.02 -6.00 10.88
CA TRP A 135 -0.01 -6.17 9.84
C TRP A 135 0.43 -7.20 8.80
N SER A 136 -0.52 -7.77 8.09
CA SER A 136 -0.27 -8.85 7.13
C SER A 136 -0.46 -8.45 5.67
N SER A 137 -1.10 -7.32 5.41
CA SER A 137 -1.27 -6.76 4.07
C SER A 137 -1.34 -5.24 4.09
N VAL A 138 -1.10 -4.60 2.95
CA VAL A 138 -1.25 -3.15 2.80
C VAL A 138 -1.86 -2.80 1.45
N LEU A 139 -2.80 -1.86 1.49
CA LEU A 139 -3.36 -1.20 0.32
C LEU A 139 -2.79 0.22 0.27
N LEU A 140 -2.06 0.52 -0.78
CA LEU A 140 -1.54 1.85 -1.07
C LEU A 140 -2.43 2.49 -2.13
N LEU A 141 -3.03 3.62 -1.78
CA LEU A 141 -3.87 4.42 -2.66
C LEU A 141 -3.19 5.76 -2.94
N GLU A 142 -3.00 6.07 -4.21
CA GLU A 142 -2.48 7.35 -4.67
C GLU A 142 -3.64 8.20 -5.17
N TYR A 143 -4.04 9.19 -4.38
CA TYR A 143 -5.04 10.18 -4.79
C TYR A 143 -4.40 11.26 -5.65
N LYS A 144 -5.13 11.79 -6.64
CA LYS A 144 -4.61 12.79 -7.57
C LYS A 144 -4.24 14.11 -6.89
N SER A 145 -4.91 14.45 -5.79
CA SER A 145 -4.70 15.68 -5.02
C SER A 145 -5.43 15.61 -3.67
N ASP A 146 -5.24 16.60 -2.82
CA ASP A 146 -6.03 16.81 -1.60
C ASP A 146 -7.53 16.97 -1.88
N GLU A 147 -7.87 17.66 -2.95
CA GLU A 147 -9.27 17.81 -3.37
C GLU A 147 -9.89 16.46 -3.73
N ALA A 148 -9.16 15.63 -4.49
CA ALA A 148 -9.59 14.29 -4.84
C ALA A 148 -9.72 13.40 -3.59
N LEU A 149 -8.81 13.52 -2.62
CA LEU A 149 -8.92 12.85 -1.31
C LEU A 149 -10.16 13.33 -0.55
N GLY A 150 -10.49 14.63 -0.58
CA GLY A 150 -11.68 15.18 0.04
C GLY A 150 -12.99 14.60 -0.52
N GLN A 151 -13.00 14.19 -1.79
CA GLN A 151 -14.16 13.55 -2.45
C GLN A 151 -14.27 12.04 -2.13
N ARG A 152 -13.29 11.45 -1.44
CA ARG A 152 -13.18 10.00 -1.17
C ARG A 152 -14.49 9.38 -0.68
N ALA A 153 -15.10 9.96 0.33
CA ALA A 153 -16.31 9.38 0.95
C ALA A 153 -17.49 9.30 -0.03
N ALA A 154 -17.72 10.37 -0.79
CA ALA A 154 -18.80 10.43 -1.79
C ALA A 154 -18.57 9.45 -2.94
N VAL A 155 -17.33 9.38 -3.44
CA VAL A 155 -16.95 8.45 -4.53
C VAL A 155 -17.03 7.00 -4.08
N ILE A 156 -16.58 6.68 -2.86
CA ILE A 156 -16.72 5.32 -2.28
C ILE A 156 -18.20 4.93 -2.22
N ALA A 157 -19.07 5.82 -1.73
CA ALA A 157 -20.51 5.55 -1.63
C ALA A 157 -21.12 5.29 -3.03
N LYS A 158 -20.79 6.13 -4.01
CA LYS A 158 -21.25 5.99 -5.40
C LYS A 158 -20.83 4.67 -6.03
N VAL A 159 -19.53 4.34 -5.96
CA VAL A 159 -18.99 3.11 -6.55
C VAL A 159 -19.56 1.87 -5.87
N ARG A 160 -19.67 1.87 -4.54
CA ARG A 160 -20.26 0.76 -3.79
C ARG A 160 -21.74 0.57 -4.11
N ALA A 161 -22.51 1.66 -4.31
CA ALA A 161 -23.90 1.56 -4.71
C ALA A 161 -24.05 0.87 -6.08
N LYS A 162 -23.17 1.21 -7.05
CA LYS A 162 -23.11 0.55 -8.36
C LYS A 162 -22.73 -0.94 -8.24
N LEU A 163 -21.69 -1.25 -7.46
CA LEU A 163 -21.19 -2.63 -7.30
C LEU A 163 -22.19 -3.54 -6.55
N ARG A 164 -23.02 -2.99 -5.67
CA ARG A 164 -24.06 -3.74 -4.95
C ARG A 164 -25.18 -4.27 -5.85
N ALA A 165 -25.26 -3.86 -7.10
CA ALA A 165 -26.13 -4.45 -8.10
C ALA A 165 -25.70 -5.90 -8.47
N ASP A 166 -24.41 -6.25 -8.27
CA ASP A 166 -23.91 -7.62 -8.37
C ASP A 166 -24.13 -8.35 -7.04
N PRO A 167 -24.96 -9.41 -7.00
CA PRO A 167 -25.22 -10.19 -5.79
C PRO A 167 -23.97 -10.82 -5.20
N SER A 168 -23.01 -11.23 -6.02
CA SER A 168 -21.76 -11.85 -5.58
C SER A 168 -20.89 -10.84 -4.85
N TRP A 169 -20.71 -9.65 -5.42
CA TRP A 169 -19.97 -8.57 -4.76
C TRP A 169 -20.65 -8.09 -3.47
N LYS A 170 -21.99 -8.02 -3.49
CA LYS A 170 -22.78 -7.65 -2.31
C LYS A 170 -22.57 -8.64 -1.16
N ALA A 171 -22.58 -9.93 -1.43
CA ALA A 171 -22.36 -10.96 -0.41
C ALA A 171 -20.98 -10.82 0.26
N ILE A 172 -19.92 -10.59 -0.53
CA ILE A 172 -18.58 -10.35 0.00
C ILE A 172 -18.54 -9.05 0.82
N SER A 173 -19.21 -7.99 0.34
CA SER A 173 -19.30 -6.70 1.03
C SER A 173 -19.94 -6.82 2.42
N ASP A 174 -21.00 -7.62 2.51
CA ASP A 174 -21.73 -7.80 3.78
C ASP A 174 -20.93 -8.65 4.78
N GLY A 175 -20.09 -9.59 4.31
CA GLY A 175 -19.22 -10.45 5.13
C GLY A 175 -17.79 -9.93 5.38
N LYS A 176 -17.41 -8.78 4.85
CA LYS A 176 -16.00 -8.31 4.84
C LYS A 176 -15.34 -8.19 6.22
N GLN A 177 -16.10 -7.98 7.29
CA GLN A 177 -15.57 -7.85 8.65
C GLN A 177 -14.99 -9.16 9.19
N SER A 178 -15.46 -10.31 8.67
CA SER A 178 -14.91 -11.62 9.01
C SER A 178 -13.64 -11.98 8.23
N VAL A 179 -13.25 -11.16 7.24
CA VAL A 179 -12.10 -11.43 6.36
C VAL A 179 -10.87 -10.66 6.77
N ARG A 180 -11.04 -9.43 7.27
CA ARG A 180 -9.92 -8.56 7.65
C ARG A 180 -10.28 -7.55 8.73
N VAL A 181 -9.24 -7.15 9.46
CA VAL A 181 -9.25 -6.02 10.39
C VAL A 181 -8.41 -4.89 9.81
N GLU A 182 -8.98 -3.68 9.75
CA GLU A 182 -8.27 -2.48 9.32
C GLU A 182 -7.44 -1.92 10.48
N ARG A 183 -6.17 -1.62 10.21
CA ARG A 183 -5.29 -0.91 11.15
C ARG A 183 -5.34 0.59 10.88
N ALA A 184 -4.66 1.38 11.70
CA ALA A 184 -4.60 2.83 11.53
C ALA A 184 -4.09 3.19 10.13
N ALA A 185 -4.90 3.96 9.40
CA ALA A 185 -4.55 4.46 8.10
C ALA A 185 -3.68 5.70 8.21
N ILE A 186 -2.66 5.81 7.37
CA ILE A 186 -1.71 6.92 7.39
C ILE A 186 -1.79 7.69 6.08
N LEU A 187 -1.96 9.01 6.19
CA LEU A 187 -1.82 9.93 5.06
C LEU A 187 -0.36 10.34 4.92
N ALA A 188 0.14 10.30 3.70
CA ALA A 188 1.54 10.62 3.41
C ALA A 188 1.69 11.40 2.11
N ASP A 189 2.79 12.12 2.02
CA ASP A 189 3.25 12.85 0.85
C ASP A 189 4.53 12.21 0.29
N GLU A 190 4.69 12.25 -1.03
CA GLU A 190 5.88 11.73 -1.69
C GLU A 190 7.00 12.76 -1.66
N LEU A 191 8.18 12.34 -1.23
CA LEU A 191 9.41 13.12 -1.41
C LEU A 191 9.83 13.04 -2.88
N LYS A 192 9.93 14.18 -3.53
CA LYS A 192 10.44 14.32 -4.90
C LYS A 192 11.87 14.79 -4.92
#